data_2e2e48278b9bd59bb923b888d4357d54
#
_entry.id   2e2e48278b9bd59bb923b888d4357d54
#
_cell.length_a   1.000
_cell.length_b   1.000
_cell.length_c   1.000
_cell.angle_alpha   90.00
_cell.angle_beta   90.00
_cell.angle_gamma   90.00
#
_symmetry.space_group_name_H-M   'P 1'
#
loop_
_entity.id
_entity.type
_entity.pdbx_description
1 polymer ?
#
loop_
_entity_poly.entity_id
_entity_poly.type
_entity_poly.pdbx_seq_one_letter_code
_entity_poly.pdbx_strand_id
1 'polypeptide(L)'
;ADYSGEDPQLEKNIKILTIWAEDNDNGVLLNKICEDYQKNVNPNFTWEYEMVASDNLQQKIATLAASNDLPDLFAYEAGAPLSVLIDSGKVKNISEAVDEIGTADCLNSGAVELLKGLSGTDDLYDLPLGLNVEGFWYNKALFEQAGCEVPTTWDEFEEVLQKLSDAGIQPLTTGGSDKWGATRLINAYAVRTAGNDIMTKAADGEVPYTDEKLVAAADKIAEWAEKGYFGEGITTVDMNTAGSMLMSGKAAIFYNGSWFTQNLTDDSQNPAGEDGIGFFNIPVADESVSSATSYSMNCGNILALDNDKYDEATGWFLKYFMENIGNVAMEDQGT
;
A
#
# COMPACT_ATOMS: atom_id res chain seq x y z
N ALA A 1 25.09 -4.12 -20.98
CA ALA A 1 26.21 -3.56 -20.21
C ALA A 1 26.78 -4.63 -19.27
N ASP A 2 28.03 -4.46 -18.84
CA ASP A 2 28.65 -5.35 -17.85
C ASP A 2 28.66 -4.66 -16.48
N TYR A 3 27.81 -5.12 -15.60
CA TYR A 3 27.64 -4.57 -14.24
C TYR A 3 28.46 -5.30 -13.17
N SER A 4 29.44 -6.15 -13.58
CA SER A 4 30.30 -6.90 -12.64
C SER A 4 31.49 -6.09 -12.11
N GLY A 5 31.81 -4.97 -12.74
CA GLY A 5 32.92 -4.08 -12.42
C GLY A 5 32.56 -2.92 -11.50
N GLU A 6 33.43 -1.92 -11.49
CA GLU A 6 33.14 -0.63 -10.82
C GLU A 6 32.21 0.22 -11.68
N ASP A 7 31.35 1.01 -11.00
CA ASP A 7 30.45 1.95 -11.66
C ASP A 7 31.27 2.96 -12.51
N PRO A 8 30.97 3.08 -13.80
CA PRO A 8 31.70 3.99 -14.70
C PRO A 8 31.39 5.47 -14.48
N GLN A 9 30.52 5.80 -13.52
CA GLN A 9 30.12 7.16 -13.15
C GLN A 9 29.57 7.99 -14.33
N LEU A 10 28.70 7.34 -15.12
CA LEU A 10 28.06 7.96 -16.26
C LEU A 10 27.18 9.12 -15.80
N GLU A 11 27.15 10.20 -16.59
CA GLU A 11 26.25 11.32 -16.34
C GLU A 11 24.81 10.89 -16.54
N LYS A 12 23.97 11.09 -15.54
CA LYS A 12 22.54 10.79 -15.59
C LYS A 12 21.75 11.73 -14.68
N ASN A 13 20.69 12.31 -15.22
CA ASN A 13 19.62 12.93 -14.43
C ASN A 13 18.38 12.05 -14.52
N ILE A 14 17.82 11.64 -13.39
CA ILE A 14 16.54 10.93 -13.36
C ILE A 14 15.44 11.83 -12.83
N LYS A 15 14.26 11.71 -13.42
CA LYS A 15 13.04 12.33 -12.93
C LYS A 15 12.23 11.27 -12.17
N ILE A 16 11.86 11.63 -10.94
CA ILE A 16 11.07 10.77 -10.04
C ILE A 16 9.73 11.44 -9.81
N LEU A 17 8.63 10.72 -10.05
CA LEU A 17 7.26 11.16 -9.74
C LEU A 17 6.62 10.19 -8.77
N THR A 18 6.12 10.69 -7.65
CA THR A 18 5.48 9.88 -6.61
C THR A 18 4.23 10.53 -6.03
N ILE A 19 3.60 9.84 -5.09
CA ILE A 19 2.53 10.36 -4.24
C ILE A 19 3.02 10.72 -2.84
N TRP A 20 4.30 10.50 -2.54
CA TRP A 20 4.88 10.73 -1.22
C TRP A 20 5.58 12.08 -1.17
N ALA A 21 5.25 12.88 -0.16
CA ALA A 21 5.97 14.13 0.09
C ALA A 21 7.44 13.85 0.45
N GLU A 22 8.32 14.81 0.23
CA GLU A 22 9.76 14.67 0.49
C GLU A 22 10.09 14.40 1.98
N ASP A 23 9.20 14.80 2.88
CA ASP A 23 9.28 14.58 4.32
C ASP A 23 8.47 13.36 4.82
N ASN A 24 7.94 12.57 3.90
CA ASN A 24 7.23 11.32 4.19
C ASN A 24 8.18 10.13 3.95
N ASP A 25 7.98 9.01 4.67
CA ASP A 25 8.85 7.84 4.68
C ASP A 25 9.43 7.43 3.33
N ASN A 26 8.56 7.13 2.36
CA ASN A 26 9.02 6.71 1.03
C ASN A 26 9.66 7.86 0.25
N GLY A 27 9.20 9.10 0.47
CA GLY A 27 9.81 10.30 -0.11
C GLY A 27 11.22 10.52 0.44
N VAL A 28 11.38 10.45 1.77
CA VAL A 28 12.68 10.49 2.44
C VAL A 28 13.59 9.39 1.92
N LEU A 29 13.08 8.14 1.88
CA LEU A 29 13.83 6.97 1.45
C LEU A 29 14.37 7.11 0.02
N LEU A 30 13.52 7.53 -0.93
CA LEU A 30 13.91 7.69 -2.32
C LEU A 30 14.92 8.82 -2.53
N ASN A 31 14.75 9.96 -1.86
CA ASN A 31 15.71 11.06 -1.93
C ASN A 31 17.05 10.67 -1.29
N LYS A 32 17.01 9.96 -0.15
CA LYS A 32 18.22 9.53 0.55
C LYS A 32 19.03 8.51 -0.25
N ILE A 33 18.41 7.54 -0.89
CA ILE A 33 19.13 6.58 -1.74
C ILE A 33 19.78 7.26 -2.95
N CYS A 34 19.12 8.28 -3.53
CA CYS A 34 19.70 9.09 -4.61
C CYS A 34 20.90 9.90 -4.11
N GLU A 35 20.76 10.54 -2.95
CA GLU A 35 21.84 11.31 -2.32
C GLU A 35 23.05 10.43 -2.00
N ASP A 36 22.81 9.26 -1.42
CA ASP A 36 23.86 8.30 -1.06
C ASP A 36 24.59 7.77 -2.32
N TYR A 37 23.85 7.46 -3.37
CA TYR A 37 24.44 7.05 -4.65
C TYR A 37 25.31 8.16 -5.24
N GLN A 38 24.81 9.40 -5.28
CA GLN A 38 25.57 10.55 -5.77
C GLN A 38 26.86 10.79 -4.97
N LYS A 39 26.77 10.75 -3.63
CA LYS A 39 27.91 11.02 -2.76
C LYS A 39 28.98 9.92 -2.77
N ASN A 40 28.53 8.67 -2.76
CA ASN A 40 29.39 7.53 -2.47
C ASN A 40 29.86 6.80 -3.71
N VAL A 41 29.14 6.92 -4.83
CA VAL A 41 29.40 6.14 -6.05
C VAL A 41 29.58 7.02 -7.28
N ASN A 42 28.55 7.79 -7.66
CA ASN A 42 28.52 8.52 -8.92
C ASN A 42 28.24 10.02 -8.74
N PRO A 43 29.24 10.89 -8.63
CA PRO A 43 29.05 12.33 -8.45
C PRO A 43 28.42 13.03 -9.67
N ASN A 44 28.34 12.35 -10.82
CA ASN A 44 27.71 12.87 -12.04
C ASN A 44 26.22 12.51 -12.12
N PHE A 45 25.69 11.79 -11.12
CA PHE A 45 24.26 11.48 -11.00
C PHE A 45 23.51 12.62 -10.34
N THR A 46 22.35 12.98 -10.89
CA THR A 46 21.42 13.96 -10.32
C THR A 46 19.99 13.45 -10.44
N TRP A 47 19.08 14.03 -9.68
CA TRP A 47 17.66 13.69 -9.76
C TRP A 47 16.75 14.89 -9.49
N GLU A 48 15.54 14.80 -9.98
CA GLU A 48 14.44 15.72 -9.73
C GLU A 48 13.29 14.93 -9.12
N TYR A 49 12.71 15.42 -8.04
CA TYR A 49 11.63 14.75 -7.33
C TYR A 49 10.35 15.57 -7.41
N GLU A 50 9.27 14.97 -7.90
CA GLU A 50 7.94 15.58 -8.01
C GLU A 50 6.94 14.71 -7.25
N MET A 51 6.05 15.34 -6.47
CA MET A 51 4.93 14.70 -5.80
C MET A 51 3.63 15.14 -6.47
N VAL A 52 2.72 14.19 -6.67
CA VAL A 52 1.33 14.41 -7.12
C VAL A 52 0.37 13.81 -6.09
N ALA A 53 -0.80 14.42 -5.92
CA ALA A 53 -1.83 13.86 -5.05
C ALA A 53 -2.26 12.47 -5.55
N SER A 54 -2.50 11.55 -4.62
CA SER A 54 -2.79 10.13 -4.91
C SER A 54 -3.97 9.93 -5.86
N ASP A 55 -5.02 10.74 -5.73
CA ASP A 55 -6.21 10.70 -6.58
C ASP A 55 -5.96 11.18 -8.02
N ASN A 56 -4.86 11.90 -8.25
CA ASN A 56 -4.46 12.41 -9.57
C ASN A 56 -3.39 11.55 -10.26
N LEU A 57 -2.81 10.57 -9.56
CA LEU A 57 -1.66 9.79 -10.05
C LEU A 57 -1.95 9.09 -11.38
N GLN A 58 -3.04 8.33 -11.45
CA GLN A 58 -3.38 7.55 -12.65
C GLN A 58 -3.54 8.46 -13.87
N GLN A 59 -4.25 9.58 -13.73
CA GLN A 59 -4.47 10.50 -14.83
C GLN A 59 -3.18 11.19 -15.25
N LYS A 60 -2.32 11.57 -14.31
CA LYS A 60 -1.02 12.19 -14.61
C LYS A 60 -0.14 11.21 -15.39
N ILE A 61 0.00 9.98 -14.93
CA ILE A 61 0.80 8.95 -15.58
C ILE A 61 0.24 8.61 -16.97
N ALA A 62 -1.08 8.45 -17.12
CA ALA A 62 -1.69 8.20 -18.42
C ALA A 62 -1.40 9.33 -19.43
N THR A 63 -1.45 10.58 -18.99
CA THR A 63 -1.13 11.76 -19.83
C THR A 63 0.33 11.75 -20.25
N LEU A 64 1.25 11.49 -19.33
CA LEU A 64 2.69 11.43 -19.61
C LEU A 64 3.04 10.24 -20.52
N ALA A 65 2.41 9.09 -20.31
CA ALA A 65 2.58 7.92 -21.18
C ALA A 65 2.12 8.20 -22.62
N ALA A 66 0.97 8.87 -22.77
CA ALA A 66 0.43 9.23 -24.08
C ALA A 66 1.33 10.22 -24.85
N SER A 67 2.06 11.10 -24.14
CA SER A 67 3.01 12.04 -24.74
C SER A 67 4.45 11.51 -24.82
N ASN A 68 4.70 10.25 -24.48
CA ASN A 68 6.03 9.64 -24.37
C ASN A 68 6.99 10.42 -23.45
N ASP A 69 6.47 10.93 -22.34
CA ASP A 69 7.23 11.75 -21.39
C ASP A 69 7.08 11.21 -19.95
N LEU A 70 7.02 9.88 -19.80
CA LEU A 70 7.05 9.26 -18.48
C LEU A 70 8.32 9.67 -17.71
N PRO A 71 8.25 9.85 -16.39
CA PRO A 71 9.44 9.99 -15.55
C PRO A 71 10.32 8.72 -15.65
N ASP A 72 11.61 8.86 -15.38
CA ASP A 72 12.52 7.69 -15.36
C ASP A 72 12.07 6.65 -14.34
N LEU A 73 11.63 7.12 -13.16
CA LEU A 73 11.13 6.32 -12.05
C LEU A 73 9.83 6.93 -11.52
N PHE A 74 8.79 6.14 -11.35
CA PHE A 74 7.52 6.66 -10.84
C PHE A 74 6.76 5.66 -9.99
N ALA A 75 6.04 6.19 -9.00
CA ALA A 75 5.08 5.42 -8.23
C ALA A 75 3.83 5.15 -9.07
N TYR A 76 3.28 3.95 -8.95
CA TYR A 76 2.05 3.58 -9.63
C TYR A 76 1.28 2.50 -8.87
N GLU A 77 0.10 2.18 -9.35
CA GLU A 77 -0.72 1.10 -8.81
C GLU A 77 -0.45 -0.19 -9.58
N ALA A 78 -0.18 -1.27 -8.85
CA ALA A 78 -0.04 -2.61 -9.42
C ALA A 78 -1.36 -3.13 -10.00
N GLY A 79 -1.28 -4.16 -10.81
CA GLY A 79 -2.44 -4.80 -11.42
C GLY A 79 -2.96 -4.08 -12.66
N ALA A 80 -4.27 -3.92 -12.79
CA ALA A 80 -4.91 -3.43 -14.02
C ALA A 80 -4.37 -2.06 -14.52
N PRO A 81 -4.11 -1.05 -13.67
CA PRO A 81 -3.51 0.20 -14.15
C PRO A 81 -2.14 -0.01 -14.79
N LEU A 82 -1.28 -0.81 -14.15
CA LEU A 82 0.06 -1.10 -14.67
C LEU A 82 0.01 -1.95 -15.94
N SER A 83 -0.93 -2.89 -16.04
CA SER A 83 -1.07 -3.77 -17.20
C SER A 83 -1.25 -2.98 -18.51
N VAL A 84 -1.92 -1.84 -18.48
CA VAL A 84 -2.04 -0.94 -19.64
C VAL A 84 -0.67 -0.43 -20.12
N LEU A 85 0.22 -0.12 -19.19
CA LEU A 85 1.58 0.33 -19.52
C LEU A 85 2.47 -0.83 -19.98
N ILE A 86 2.29 -2.02 -19.40
CA ILE A 86 3.00 -3.24 -19.81
C ILE A 86 2.63 -3.59 -21.26
N ASP A 87 1.34 -3.66 -21.57
CA ASP A 87 0.82 -4.02 -22.89
C ASP A 87 1.27 -3.04 -23.98
N SER A 88 1.46 -1.79 -23.61
CA SER A 88 1.97 -0.74 -24.52
C SER A 88 3.49 -0.62 -24.56
N GLY A 89 4.22 -1.47 -23.83
CA GLY A 89 5.70 -1.49 -23.81
C GLY A 89 6.33 -0.26 -23.14
N LYS A 90 5.58 0.45 -22.30
CA LYS A 90 6.04 1.70 -21.67
C LYS A 90 6.91 1.50 -20.43
N VAL A 91 6.78 0.36 -19.78
CA VAL A 91 7.52 0.07 -18.55
C VAL A 91 8.57 -1.01 -18.76
N LYS A 92 9.68 -0.85 -18.09
CA LYS A 92 10.82 -1.78 -18.15
C LYS A 92 10.45 -3.12 -17.53
N ASN A 93 10.84 -4.20 -18.20
CA ASN A 93 10.82 -5.55 -17.62
C ASN A 93 11.84 -5.62 -16.49
N ILE A 94 11.35 -5.69 -15.26
CA ILE A 94 12.20 -5.71 -14.05
C ILE A 94 12.88 -7.06 -13.87
N SER A 95 12.23 -8.18 -14.24
CA SER A 95 12.86 -9.49 -14.19
C SER A 95 14.14 -9.50 -15.03
N GLU A 96 14.08 -9.01 -16.27
CA GLU A 96 15.27 -8.88 -17.13
C GLU A 96 16.31 -7.92 -16.54
N ALA A 97 15.88 -6.76 -16.02
CA ALA A 97 16.77 -5.75 -15.49
C ALA A 97 17.55 -6.26 -14.29
N VAL A 98 16.89 -6.90 -13.31
CA VAL A 98 17.58 -7.41 -12.09
C VAL A 98 18.49 -8.62 -12.39
N ASP A 99 18.16 -9.43 -13.38
CA ASP A 99 19.04 -10.50 -13.86
C ASP A 99 20.29 -9.91 -14.51
N GLU A 100 20.14 -8.90 -15.38
CA GLU A 100 21.26 -8.23 -16.05
C GLU A 100 22.23 -7.57 -15.07
N ILE A 101 21.71 -6.90 -14.04
CA ILE A 101 22.52 -6.21 -13.03
C ILE A 101 22.94 -7.11 -11.86
N GLY A 102 22.49 -8.37 -11.81
CA GLY A 102 22.89 -9.36 -10.81
C GLY A 102 22.27 -9.13 -9.41
N THR A 103 21.06 -8.60 -9.33
CA THR A 103 20.39 -8.26 -8.06
C THR A 103 19.05 -8.97 -7.85
N ALA A 104 18.74 -10.01 -8.60
CA ALA A 104 17.47 -10.73 -8.47
C ALA A 104 17.23 -11.26 -7.05
N ASP A 105 18.28 -11.66 -6.34
CA ASP A 105 18.20 -12.14 -4.95
C ASP A 105 17.84 -11.05 -3.92
N CYS A 106 17.87 -9.77 -4.30
CA CYS A 106 17.44 -8.66 -3.44
C CYS A 106 15.92 -8.55 -3.33
N LEU A 107 15.17 -9.21 -4.22
CA LEU A 107 13.71 -9.16 -4.24
C LEU A 107 13.09 -10.19 -3.28
N ASN A 108 12.06 -9.76 -2.54
CA ASN A 108 11.26 -10.68 -1.73
C ASN A 108 10.38 -11.54 -2.64
N SER A 109 10.53 -12.87 -2.57
CA SER A 109 9.81 -13.81 -3.44
C SER A 109 8.28 -13.71 -3.32
N GLY A 110 7.76 -13.50 -2.11
CA GLY A 110 6.32 -13.34 -1.88
C GLY A 110 5.76 -12.07 -2.55
N ALA A 111 6.50 -10.96 -2.49
CA ALA A 111 6.13 -9.73 -3.18
C ALA A 111 6.18 -9.91 -4.71
N VAL A 112 7.20 -10.59 -5.23
CA VAL A 112 7.33 -10.90 -6.66
C VAL A 112 6.15 -11.73 -7.17
N GLU A 113 5.81 -12.81 -6.46
CA GLU A 113 4.66 -13.67 -6.82
C GLU A 113 3.34 -12.88 -6.80
N LEU A 114 3.13 -12.05 -5.77
CA LEU A 114 1.94 -11.21 -5.67
C LEU A 114 1.83 -10.25 -6.85
N LEU A 115 2.90 -9.53 -7.18
CA LEU A 115 2.90 -8.52 -8.24
C LEU A 115 2.74 -9.14 -9.64
N LYS A 116 3.41 -10.26 -9.92
CA LYS A 116 3.20 -11.03 -11.15
C LYS A 116 1.75 -11.50 -11.27
N GLY A 117 1.18 -12.02 -10.18
CA GLY A 117 -0.22 -12.44 -10.13
C GLY A 117 -1.20 -11.31 -10.40
N LEU A 118 -0.97 -10.12 -9.83
CA LEU A 118 -1.81 -8.95 -10.04
C LEU A 118 -1.77 -8.43 -11.48
N SER A 119 -0.60 -8.49 -12.12
CA SER A 119 -0.42 -8.07 -13.52
C SER A 119 -0.81 -9.15 -14.54
N GLY A 120 -0.93 -10.40 -14.10
CA GLY A 120 -1.19 -11.54 -14.97
C GLY A 120 -0.03 -11.84 -15.93
N THR A 121 1.22 -11.60 -15.49
CA THR A 121 2.43 -11.74 -16.29
C THR A 121 3.41 -12.75 -15.70
N ASP A 122 4.19 -13.42 -16.54
CA ASP A 122 5.26 -14.32 -16.11
C ASP A 122 6.49 -13.55 -15.57
N ASP A 123 6.70 -12.34 -16.06
CA ASP A 123 7.78 -11.45 -15.64
C ASP A 123 7.27 -10.35 -14.71
N LEU A 124 8.19 -9.82 -13.89
CA LEU A 124 7.94 -8.65 -13.03
C LEU A 124 8.19 -7.36 -13.81
N TYR A 125 7.27 -6.39 -13.69
CA TYR A 125 7.37 -5.07 -14.35
C TYR A 125 7.37 -3.90 -13.37
N ASP A 126 7.36 -4.18 -12.08
CA ASP A 126 7.29 -3.19 -11.01
C ASP A 126 8.17 -3.60 -9.82
N LEU A 127 8.68 -2.61 -9.09
CA LEU A 127 9.50 -2.81 -7.90
C LEU A 127 8.66 -2.62 -6.64
N PRO A 128 8.56 -3.63 -5.76
CA PRO A 128 7.94 -3.45 -4.47
C PRO A 128 8.86 -2.64 -3.55
N LEU A 129 8.30 -1.64 -2.85
CA LEU A 129 8.98 -0.95 -1.75
C LEU A 129 8.74 -1.65 -0.41
N GLY A 130 7.70 -2.47 -0.30
CA GLY A 130 7.38 -3.22 0.89
C GLY A 130 6.28 -4.25 0.63
N LEU A 131 6.13 -5.13 1.59
CA LEU A 131 5.02 -6.08 1.66
C LEU A 131 4.22 -5.74 2.92
N ASN A 132 2.99 -5.31 2.72
CA ASN A 132 2.14 -4.82 3.79
C ASN A 132 1.07 -5.84 4.16
N VAL A 133 0.73 -5.89 5.44
CA VAL A 133 -0.43 -6.62 5.98
C VAL A 133 -1.54 -5.63 6.27
N GLU A 134 -2.77 -5.97 5.96
CA GLU A 134 -3.94 -5.15 6.27
C GLU A 134 -4.81 -5.80 7.34
N GLY A 135 -5.45 -4.96 8.15
CA GLY A 135 -6.36 -5.38 9.20
C GLY A 135 -6.95 -4.19 9.95
N PHE A 136 -7.40 -4.44 11.16
CA PHE A 136 -8.06 -3.44 11.98
C PHE A 136 -7.12 -2.92 13.08
N TRP A 137 -6.91 -1.61 13.07
CA TRP A 137 -6.27 -0.87 14.14
C TRP A 137 -7.33 -0.42 15.14
N TYR A 138 -7.05 -0.46 16.43
CA TYR A 138 -8.03 -0.08 17.44
C TYR A 138 -7.42 0.70 18.60
N ASN A 139 -8.20 1.61 19.16
CA ASN A 139 -7.82 2.39 20.33
C ASN A 139 -8.12 1.59 21.61
N LYS A 140 -7.06 1.18 22.31
CA LYS A 140 -7.16 0.31 23.49
C LYS A 140 -7.95 0.94 24.61
N ALA A 141 -7.78 2.24 24.85
CA ALA A 141 -8.50 2.95 25.90
C ALA A 141 -10.01 2.98 25.65
N LEU A 142 -10.44 3.13 24.39
CA LEU A 142 -11.87 3.12 24.04
C LEU A 142 -12.46 1.70 24.17
N PHE A 143 -11.69 0.67 23.84
CA PHE A 143 -12.11 -0.73 24.07
C PHE A 143 -12.28 -1.02 25.56
N GLU A 144 -11.33 -0.61 26.39
CA GLU A 144 -11.41 -0.76 27.85
C GLU A 144 -12.64 0.00 28.40
N GLN A 145 -12.86 1.23 27.97
CA GLN A 145 -14.01 2.05 28.38
C GLN A 145 -15.35 1.37 28.06
N ALA A 146 -15.47 0.71 26.94
CA ALA A 146 -16.67 0.00 26.51
C ALA A 146 -16.76 -1.46 27.00
N GLY A 147 -15.72 -1.96 27.69
CA GLY A 147 -15.64 -3.36 28.12
C GLY A 147 -15.55 -4.32 26.94
N CYS A 148 -14.83 -3.95 25.89
CA CYS A 148 -14.60 -4.75 24.70
C CYS A 148 -13.28 -5.50 24.76
N GLU A 149 -13.28 -6.71 24.24
CA GLU A 149 -12.05 -7.47 23.93
C GLU A 149 -11.84 -7.52 22.41
N VAL A 150 -10.63 -7.88 21.99
CA VAL A 150 -10.29 -8.02 20.56
C VAL A 150 -11.11 -9.18 19.97
N PRO A 151 -11.93 -8.92 18.92
CA PRO A 151 -12.75 -9.95 18.31
C PRO A 151 -11.92 -10.91 17.46
N THR A 152 -12.27 -12.18 17.45
CA THR A 152 -11.67 -13.23 16.62
C THR A 152 -12.64 -13.74 15.55
N THR A 153 -13.93 -13.57 15.79
CA THR A 153 -15.00 -13.90 14.85
C THR A 153 -15.75 -12.65 14.42
N TRP A 154 -16.42 -12.73 13.28
CA TRP A 154 -17.20 -11.61 12.75
C TRP A 154 -18.41 -11.28 13.65
N ASP A 155 -19.03 -12.29 14.26
CA ASP A 155 -20.11 -12.08 15.22
C ASP A 155 -19.63 -11.31 16.46
N GLU A 156 -18.47 -11.67 17.01
CA GLU A 156 -17.82 -10.92 18.11
C GLU A 156 -17.50 -9.49 17.68
N PHE A 157 -17.07 -9.29 16.42
CA PHE A 157 -16.78 -7.97 15.91
C PHE A 157 -18.04 -7.08 15.86
N GLU A 158 -19.16 -7.62 15.39
CA GLU A 158 -20.43 -6.89 15.39
C GLU A 158 -20.91 -6.57 16.83
N GLU A 159 -20.69 -7.49 17.79
CA GLU A 159 -20.95 -7.21 19.20
C GLU A 159 -20.07 -6.07 19.74
N VAL A 160 -18.80 -6.01 19.37
CA VAL A 160 -17.88 -4.91 19.72
C VAL A 160 -18.38 -3.60 19.16
N LEU A 161 -18.77 -3.56 17.88
CA LEU A 161 -19.32 -2.34 17.25
C LEU A 161 -20.57 -1.83 17.99
N GLN A 162 -21.47 -2.74 18.37
CA GLN A 162 -22.66 -2.38 19.11
C GLN A 162 -22.35 -1.87 20.53
N LYS A 163 -21.46 -2.53 21.26
CA LYS A 163 -21.02 -2.09 22.60
C LYS A 163 -20.39 -0.69 22.59
N LEU A 164 -19.53 -0.43 21.60
CA LEU A 164 -18.92 0.88 21.42
C LEU A 164 -19.99 1.95 21.16
N SER A 165 -20.92 1.66 20.25
CA SER A 165 -22.05 2.54 19.95
C SER A 165 -22.92 2.83 21.19
N ASP A 166 -23.28 1.79 21.95
CA ASP A 166 -24.08 1.91 23.17
C ASP A 166 -23.35 2.74 24.26
N ALA A 167 -22.02 2.71 24.27
CA ALA A 167 -21.19 3.55 25.16
C ALA A 167 -21.02 5.00 24.67
N GLY A 168 -21.65 5.36 23.53
CA GLY A 168 -21.51 6.69 22.93
C GLY A 168 -20.18 6.95 22.24
N ILE A 169 -19.45 5.87 21.89
CA ILE A 169 -18.18 5.91 21.17
C ILE A 169 -18.46 5.62 19.70
N GLN A 170 -17.90 6.44 18.79
CA GLN A 170 -17.97 6.13 17.36
C GLN A 170 -17.17 4.84 17.09
N PRO A 171 -17.80 3.74 16.62
CA PRO A 171 -17.11 2.47 16.47
C PRO A 171 -16.03 2.45 15.41
N LEU A 172 -16.34 3.00 14.23
CA LEU A 172 -15.51 2.90 13.03
C LEU A 172 -15.16 4.27 12.44
N THR A 173 -14.01 4.34 11.79
CA THR A 173 -13.66 5.42 10.87
C THR A 173 -13.04 4.86 9.61
N THR A 174 -13.10 5.61 8.52
CA THR A 174 -12.47 5.28 7.22
C THR A 174 -12.33 6.54 6.39
N GLY A 175 -11.47 6.50 5.37
CA GLY A 175 -11.34 7.56 4.37
C GLY A 175 -12.44 7.46 3.31
N GLY A 176 -13.64 7.93 3.62
CA GLY A 176 -14.76 7.89 2.69
C GLY A 176 -14.58 8.76 1.44
N SER A 177 -13.84 9.88 1.55
CA SER A 177 -13.52 10.73 0.39
C SER A 177 -12.55 10.05 -0.57
N ASP A 178 -11.61 9.24 -0.04
CA ASP A 178 -10.63 8.49 -0.83
C ASP A 178 -11.24 7.24 -1.48
N LYS A 179 -12.43 6.83 -1.04
CA LYS A 179 -13.21 5.68 -1.53
C LYS A 179 -12.58 4.32 -1.26
N TRP A 180 -11.26 4.17 -1.45
CA TRP A 180 -10.59 2.89 -1.31
C TRP A 180 -10.71 2.30 0.11
N GLY A 181 -10.77 3.13 1.16
CA GLY A 181 -11.00 2.67 2.52
C GLY A 181 -12.31 1.90 2.69
N ALA A 182 -13.40 2.40 2.07
CA ALA A 182 -14.69 1.73 2.08
C ALA A 182 -14.67 0.41 1.28
N THR A 183 -14.02 0.38 0.11
CA THR A 183 -13.89 -0.84 -0.68
C THR A 183 -13.06 -1.90 0.03
N ARG A 184 -12.07 -1.52 0.83
CA ARG A 184 -11.28 -2.44 1.67
C ARG A 184 -12.14 -3.09 2.76
N LEU A 185 -13.07 -2.37 3.37
CA LEU A 185 -14.01 -2.93 4.34
C LEU A 185 -14.94 -3.97 3.69
N ILE A 186 -15.44 -3.70 2.49
CA ILE A 186 -16.24 -4.66 1.72
C ILE A 186 -15.40 -5.91 1.44
N ASN A 187 -14.16 -5.74 0.98
CA ASN A 187 -13.25 -6.86 0.74
C ASN A 187 -12.95 -7.65 2.01
N ALA A 188 -12.78 -6.99 3.15
CA ALA A 188 -12.53 -7.65 4.44
C ALA A 188 -13.63 -8.65 4.80
N TYR A 189 -14.88 -8.32 4.55
CA TYR A 189 -15.98 -9.26 4.74
C TYR A 189 -16.05 -10.33 3.64
N ALA A 190 -15.87 -9.93 2.38
CA ALA A 190 -15.95 -10.83 1.23
C ALA A 190 -14.93 -11.97 1.30
N VAL A 191 -13.68 -11.70 1.66
CA VAL A 191 -12.64 -12.75 1.77
C VAL A 191 -12.94 -13.77 2.87
N ARG A 192 -13.69 -13.37 3.90
CA ARG A 192 -14.09 -14.26 5.01
C ARG A 192 -15.36 -15.06 4.75
N THR A 193 -16.17 -14.65 3.78
CA THR A 193 -17.45 -15.29 3.45
C THR A 193 -17.47 -15.98 2.08
N ALA A 194 -16.63 -15.55 1.16
CA ALA A 194 -16.60 -16.04 -0.22
C ALA A 194 -15.27 -16.67 -0.64
N GLY A 195 -14.20 -16.47 0.13
CA GLY A 195 -12.86 -17.03 -0.11
C GLY A 195 -11.80 -15.96 -0.40
N ASN A 196 -10.56 -16.30 -0.11
CA ASN A 196 -9.42 -15.37 -0.24
C ASN A 196 -9.18 -14.91 -1.68
N ASP A 197 -9.63 -15.67 -2.66
CA ASP A 197 -9.46 -15.42 -4.09
C ASP A 197 -10.67 -14.78 -4.78
N ILE A 198 -11.71 -14.41 -4.00
CA ILE A 198 -12.98 -13.92 -4.57
C ILE A 198 -12.80 -12.70 -5.46
N MET A 199 -11.92 -11.77 -5.08
CA MET A 199 -11.68 -10.56 -5.88
C MET A 199 -10.88 -10.86 -7.16
N THR A 200 -9.95 -11.81 -7.11
CA THR A 200 -9.24 -12.30 -8.31
C THR A 200 -10.23 -12.95 -9.28
N LYS A 201 -11.09 -13.83 -8.79
CA LYS A 201 -12.14 -14.46 -9.61
C LYS A 201 -13.09 -13.43 -10.22
N ALA A 202 -13.42 -12.36 -9.49
CA ALA A 202 -14.25 -11.30 -10.03
C ALA A 202 -13.52 -10.48 -11.11
N ALA A 203 -12.23 -10.20 -10.92
CA ALA A 203 -11.41 -9.49 -11.89
C ALA A 203 -11.22 -10.32 -13.18
N ASP A 204 -11.07 -11.64 -13.08
CA ASP A 204 -10.92 -12.57 -14.19
C ASP A 204 -12.26 -12.88 -14.91
N GLY A 205 -13.37 -12.37 -14.36
CA GLY A 205 -14.71 -12.59 -14.92
C GLY A 205 -15.29 -13.99 -14.64
N GLU A 206 -14.67 -14.77 -13.76
CA GLU A 206 -15.19 -16.08 -13.32
C GLU A 206 -16.43 -15.92 -12.42
N VAL A 207 -16.47 -14.81 -11.65
CA VAL A 207 -17.57 -14.43 -10.78
C VAL A 207 -17.99 -13.01 -11.11
N PRO A 208 -19.28 -12.72 -11.36
CA PRO A 208 -19.73 -11.36 -11.60
C PRO A 208 -19.67 -10.52 -10.30
N TYR A 209 -19.39 -9.23 -10.40
CA TYR A 209 -19.46 -8.30 -9.25
C TYR A 209 -20.86 -8.22 -8.61
N THR A 210 -21.88 -8.72 -9.30
CA THR A 210 -23.26 -8.85 -8.80
C THR A 210 -23.52 -10.20 -8.13
N ASP A 211 -22.50 -11.02 -7.90
CA ASP A 211 -22.62 -12.25 -7.13
C ASP A 211 -23.20 -11.97 -5.74
N GLU A 212 -24.07 -12.86 -5.26
CA GLU A 212 -24.81 -12.68 -4.00
C GLU A 212 -23.89 -12.46 -2.79
N LYS A 213 -22.70 -13.08 -2.75
CA LYS A 213 -21.75 -12.92 -1.65
C LYS A 213 -21.04 -11.58 -1.70
N LEU A 214 -20.73 -11.08 -2.90
CA LEU A 214 -20.15 -9.75 -3.06
C LEU A 214 -21.16 -8.64 -2.76
N VAL A 215 -22.41 -8.82 -3.18
CA VAL A 215 -23.51 -7.92 -2.82
C VAL A 215 -23.74 -7.94 -1.30
N ALA A 216 -23.77 -9.12 -0.68
CA ALA A 216 -23.92 -9.23 0.78
C ALA A 216 -22.78 -8.54 1.55
N ALA A 217 -21.54 -8.56 1.01
CA ALA A 217 -20.44 -7.82 1.61
C ALA A 217 -20.63 -6.31 1.52
N ALA A 218 -21.10 -5.80 0.40
CA ALA A 218 -21.44 -4.38 0.26
C ALA A 218 -22.61 -3.97 1.17
N ASP A 219 -23.65 -4.80 1.25
CA ASP A 219 -24.81 -4.58 2.11
C ASP A 219 -24.42 -4.56 3.60
N LYS A 220 -23.46 -5.40 4.01
CA LYS A 220 -22.92 -5.41 5.38
C LYS A 220 -22.32 -4.07 5.77
N ILE A 221 -21.55 -3.45 4.90
CA ILE A 221 -20.94 -2.14 5.16
C ILE A 221 -21.98 -1.02 5.11
N ALA A 222 -22.95 -1.12 4.21
CA ALA A 222 -24.10 -0.20 4.16
C ALA A 222 -24.93 -0.28 5.46
N GLU A 223 -25.17 -1.48 5.99
CA GLU A 223 -25.85 -1.67 7.27
C GLU A 223 -25.11 -0.97 8.42
N TRP A 224 -23.78 -1.05 8.47
CA TRP A 224 -22.98 -0.35 9.48
C TRP A 224 -23.09 1.16 9.37
N ALA A 225 -23.15 1.68 8.14
CA ALA A 225 -23.37 3.11 7.91
C ALA A 225 -24.78 3.54 8.36
N GLU A 226 -25.81 2.76 8.07
CA GLU A 226 -27.19 3.00 8.51
C GLU A 226 -27.34 2.95 10.04
N LYS A 227 -26.57 2.09 10.72
CA LYS A 227 -26.49 2.04 12.20
C LYS A 227 -25.71 3.22 12.80
N GLY A 228 -25.11 4.08 11.97
CA GLY A 228 -24.35 5.23 12.41
C GLY A 228 -22.94 4.91 12.93
N TYR A 229 -22.41 3.71 12.66
CA TYR A 229 -21.12 3.28 13.18
C TYR A 229 -19.94 4.12 12.68
N PHE A 230 -20.06 4.76 11.52
CA PHE A 230 -19.03 5.63 10.95
C PHE A 230 -19.16 7.10 11.38
N GLY A 231 -20.15 7.46 12.20
CA GLY A 231 -20.45 8.84 12.53
C GLY A 231 -20.99 9.64 11.37
N GLU A 232 -21.13 10.96 11.57
CA GLU A 232 -21.62 11.86 10.54
C GLU A 232 -20.49 12.33 9.62
N GLY A 233 -20.79 12.54 8.33
CA GLY A 233 -19.90 13.17 7.37
C GLY A 233 -18.73 12.31 6.91
N ILE A 234 -18.77 10.99 7.10
CA ILE A 234 -17.67 10.08 6.75
C ILE A 234 -17.23 10.19 5.28
N THR A 235 -18.14 10.55 4.37
CA THR A 235 -17.85 10.72 2.94
C THR A 235 -16.92 11.91 2.62
N THR A 236 -16.67 12.77 3.59
CA THR A 236 -15.74 13.91 3.48
C THR A 236 -14.43 13.71 4.22
N VAL A 237 -14.30 12.59 4.95
CA VAL A 237 -13.11 12.23 5.70
C VAL A 237 -12.13 11.51 4.77
N ASP A 238 -10.87 11.94 4.73
CA ASP A 238 -9.77 11.24 4.07
C ASP A 238 -9.09 10.22 4.99
N MET A 239 -8.21 9.37 4.46
CA MET A 239 -7.53 8.32 5.23
C MET A 239 -6.61 8.88 6.32
N ASN A 240 -5.95 10.02 6.08
CA ASN A 240 -5.10 10.65 7.09
C ASN A 240 -5.92 11.18 8.26
N THR A 241 -7.04 11.83 7.95
CA THR A 241 -7.99 12.30 8.97
C THR A 241 -8.60 11.12 9.74
N ALA A 242 -8.94 10.03 9.06
CA ALA A 242 -9.44 8.81 9.72
C ALA A 242 -8.42 8.22 10.69
N GLY A 243 -7.16 8.13 10.30
CA GLY A 243 -6.06 7.72 11.19
C GLY A 243 -5.92 8.63 12.42
N SER A 244 -6.01 9.94 12.22
CA SER A 244 -5.99 10.93 13.30
C SER A 244 -7.19 10.78 14.25
N MET A 245 -8.36 10.43 13.74
CA MET A 245 -9.55 10.15 14.55
C MET A 245 -9.34 8.94 15.46
N LEU A 246 -8.71 7.87 14.96
CA LEU A 246 -8.34 6.72 15.77
C LEU A 246 -7.37 7.11 16.89
N MET A 247 -6.27 7.74 16.53
CA MET A 247 -5.19 8.10 17.47
C MET A 247 -5.65 9.10 18.54
N SER A 248 -6.54 10.02 18.19
CA SER A 248 -7.12 11.00 19.13
C SER A 248 -8.30 10.48 19.96
N GLY A 249 -8.74 9.23 19.74
CA GLY A 249 -9.88 8.66 20.47
C GLY A 249 -11.25 9.19 20.03
N LYS A 250 -11.35 9.75 18.83
CA LYS A 250 -12.64 10.15 18.22
C LYS A 250 -13.38 8.98 17.58
N ALA A 251 -12.66 7.95 17.19
CA ALA A 251 -13.21 6.69 16.70
C ALA A 251 -12.39 5.52 17.25
N ALA A 252 -13.02 4.37 17.41
CA ALA A 252 -12.41 3.24 18.10
C ALA A 252 -11.64 2.29 17.18
N ILE A 253 -12.06 2.14 15.92
CA ILE A 253 -11.52 1.15 14.98
C ILE A 253 -11.32 1.77 13.61
N PHE A 254 -10.18 1.44 12.98
CA PHE A 254 -9.78 1.90 11.64
C PHE A 254 -9.13 0.77 10.85
N TYR A 255 -9.70 0.42 9.69
CA TYR A 255 -9.09 -0.55 8.80
C TYR A 255 -7.98 0.13 7.98
N ASN A 256 -6.75 -0.35 8.11
CA ASN A 256 -5.61 0.16 7.35
C ASN A 256 -4.48 -0.87 7.30
N GLY A 257 -3.46 -0.62 6.50
CA GLY A 257 -2.29 -1.48 6.38
C GLY A 257 -1.18 -1.15 7.38
N SER A 258 -0.15 -2.02 7.39
CA SER A 258 1.01 -1.89 8.27
C SER A 258 1.84 -0.62 8.02
N TRP A 259 1.70 0.06 6.89
CA TRP A 259 2.28 1.41 6.68
C TRP A 259 1.80 2.45 7.70
N PHE A 260 0.68 2.21 8.38
CA PHE A 260 0.17 3.11 9.41
C PHE A 260 1.05 3.14 10.68
N THR A 261 1.94 2.17 10.86
CA THR A 261 2.85 2.12 12.02
C THR A 261 3.70 3.38 12.15
N GLN A 262 4.13 3.98 11.05
CA GLN A 262 4.88 5.24 11.05
C GLN A 262 4.15 6.39 11.78
N ASN A 263 2.82 6.46 11.63
CA ASN A 263 2.02 7.48 12.32
C ASN A 263 1.94 7.23 13.83
N LEU A 264 2.08 5.97 14.25
CA LEU A 264 1.98 5.58 15.66
C LEU A 264 3.24 5.96 16.44
N THR A 265 4.40 5.96 15.79
CA THR A 265 5.70 6.30 16.40
C THR A 265 5.95 7.81 16.47
N ASP A 266 5.13 8.61 15.82
CA ASP A 266 5.21 10.08 15.86
C ASP A 266 4.36 10.64 17.01
N ASP A 267 4.98 10.97 18.14
CA ASP A 267 4.33 11.54 19.32
C ASP A 267 3.52 12.81 19.02
N SER A 268 3.85 13.54 17.96
CA SER A 268 3.11 14.74 17.56
C SER A 268 1.77 14.43 16.91
N GLN A 269 1.65 13.25 16.30
CA GLN A 269 0.44 12.80 15.62
C GLN A 269 -0.40 11.84 16.46
N ASN A 270 0.25 11.06 17.34
CA ASN A 270 -0.40 10.01 18.12
C ASN A 270 -0.52 10.34 19.63
N PRO A 271 -1.56 11.07 20.04
CA PRO A 271 -1.78 11.39 21.47
C PRO A 271 -2.13 10.17 22.32
N ALA A 272 -2.53 9.03 21.72
CA ALA A 272 -2.74 7.78 22.45
C ALA A 272 -1.42 7.11 22.88
N GLY A 273 -0.30 7.50 22.26
CA GLY A 273 0.99 6.83 22.38
C GLY A 273 1.06 5.52 21.61
N GLU A 274 2.26 5.07 21.31
CA GLU A 274 2.50 3.86 20.54
C GLU A 274 1.78 2.63 21.14
N ASP A 275 1.88 2.45 22.45
CA ASP A 275 1.22 1.37 23.18
C ASP A 275 -0.31 1.51 23.26
N GLY A 276 -0.87 2.68 22.96
CA GLY A 276 -2.29 2.97 23.05
C GLY A 276 -3.11 2.45 21.88
N ILE A 277 -2.46 2.10 20.78
CA ILE A 277 -3.09 1.54 19.58
C ILE A 277 -2.71 0.07 19.43
N GLY A 278 -3.69 -0.76 19.14
CA GLY A 278 -3.50 -2.19 18.86
C GLY A 278 -3.92 -2.56 17.45
N PHE A 279 -3.61 -3.78 17.05
CA PHE A 279 -3.97 -4.34 15.75
C PHE A 279 -4.58 -5.72 15.92
N PHE A 280 -5.60 -6.05 15.11
CA PHE A 280 -6.10 -7.39 14.97
C PHE A 280 -6.41 -7.73 13.51
N ASN A 281 -6.24 -9.01 13.19
CA ASN A 281 -6.55 -9.52 11.85
C ASN A 281 -8.05 -9.44 11.56
N ILE A 282 -8.43 -9.47 10.29
CA ILE A 282 -9.83 -9.56 9.88
C ILE A 282 -10.46 -10.79 10.57
N PRO A 283 -11.51 -10.60 11.40
CA PRO A 283 -12.15 -11.69 12.10
C PRO A 283 -12.74 -12.75 11.16
N VAL A 284 -12.77 -13.99 11.60
CA VAL A 284 -13.30 -15.11 10.81
C VAL A 284 -14.83 -15.05 10.79
N ALA A 285 -15.41 -15.19 9.60
CA ALA A 285 -16.86 -15.35 9.44
C ALA A 285 -17.26 -16.82 9.25
N ASP A 286 -16.48 -17.56 8.47
CA ASP A 286 -16.67 -18.98 8.19
C ASP A 286 -15.29 -19.67 8.09
N GLU A 287 -14.96 -20.48 9.08
CA GLU A 287 -13.67 -21.19 9.14
C GLU A 287 -13.48 -22.19 7.99
N SER A 288 -14.55 -22.67 7.38
CA SER A 288 -14.48 -23.54 6.20
C SER A 288 -14.07 -22.80 4.93
N VAL A 289 -14.21 -21.48 4.93
CA VAL A 289 -13.90 -20.59 3.78
C VAL A 289 -12.54 -19.94 3.93
N SER A 290 -12.20 -19.46 5.13
CA SER A 290 -10.97 -18.68 5.35
C SER A 290 -10.44 -18.90 6.78
N SER A 291 -9.14 -19.17 6.87
CA SER A 291 -8.45 -19.41 8.15
C SER A 291 -8.21 -18.12 8.93
N ALA A 292 -8.27 -18.21 10.26
CA ALA A 292 -7.87 -17.11 11.16
C ALA A 292 -6.41 -16.67 11.00
N THR A 293 -5.56 -17.52 10.44
CA THR A 293 -4.14 -17.23 10.18
C THR A 293 -3.88 -16.64 8.79
N SER A 294 -4.91 -16.50 7.95
CA SER A 294 -4.82 -15.82 6.67
C SER A 294 -4.87 -14.31 6.87
N TYR A 295 -3.93 -13.60 6.27
CA TYR A 295 -3.84 -12.14 6.30
C TYR A 295 -4.04 -11.56 4.91
N SER A 296 -4.73 -10.43 4.83
CA SER A 296 -4.76 -9.62 3.61
C SER A 296 -3.42 -8.91 3.43
N MET A 297 -2.85 -9.02 2.24
CA MET A 297 -1.53 -8.44 1.93
C MET A 297 -1.58 -7.62 0.65
N ASN A 298 -0.72 -6.60 0.57
CA ASN A 298 -0.44 -5.89 -0.66
C ASN A 298 0.98 -5.29 -0.65
N CYS A 299 1.43 -4.82 -1.81
CA CYS A 299 2.70 -4.09 -1.94
C CYS A 299 2.51 -2.56 -1.93
N GLY A 300 1.30 -2.07 -1.70
CA GLY A 300 0.98 -0.64 -1.78
C GLY A 300 1.20 -0.07 -3.17
N ASN A 301 1.61 1.18 -3.24
CA ASN A 301 2.13 1.74 -4.48
C ASN A 301 3.53 1.17 -4.75
N ILE A 302 3.72 0.74 -5.99
CA ILE A 302 4.99 0.19 -6.47
C ILE A 302 5.77 1.26 -7.25
N LEU A 303 7.00 0.97 -7.59
CA LEU A 303 7.79 1.78 -8.51
C LEU A 303 7.87 1.11 -9.88
N ALA A 304 7.73 1.91 -10.93
CA ALA A 304 7.97 1.48 -12.30
C ALA A 304 9.05 2.36 -12.95
N LEU A 305 9.74 1.80 -13.92
CA LEU A 305 10.77 2.49 -14.71
C LEU A 305 10.28 2.67 -16.15
N ASP A 306 10.51 3.86 -16.71
CA ASP A 306 10.25 4.10 -18.13
C ASP A 306 11.19 3.26 -18.98
N ASN A 307 10.61 2.41 -19.84
CA ASN A 307 11.38 1.54 -20.72
C ASN A 307 12.24 2.31 -21.72
N ASP A 308 11.75 3.44 -22.23
CA ASP A 308 12.44 4.24 -23.25
C ASP A 308 13.63 5.03 -22.68
N LYS A 309 13.60 5.36 -21.38
CA LYS A 309 14.66 6.11 -20.67
C LYS A 309 15.65 5.20 -19.95
N TYR A 310 15.35 3.91 -19.86
CA TYR A 310 16.23 2.95 -19.21
C TYR A 310 17.49 2.70 -20.06
N ASP A 311 18.63 3.11 -19.54
CA ASP A 311 19.94 2.98 -20.15
C ASP A 311 20.96 2.37 -19.18
N GLU A 312 22.20 2.25 -19.59
CA GLU A 312 23.29 1.72 -18.75
C GLU A 312 23.47 2.50 -17.44
N ALA A 313 23.36 3.84 -17.49
CA ALA A 313 23.47 4.67 -16.29
C ALA A 313 22.32 4.41 -15.30
N THR A 314 21.10 4.21 -15.82
CA THR A 314 19.94 3.80 -15.00
C THR A 314 20.15 2.42 -14.40
N GLY A 315 20.73 1.48 -15.15
CA GLY A 315 21.06 0.14 -14.65
C GLY A 315 22.05 0.17 -13.47
N TRP A 316 23.08 1.01 -13.53
CA TRP A 316 24.02 1.19 -12.40
C TRP A 316 23.34 1.80 -11.18
N PHE A 317 22.49 2.81 -11.36
CA PHE A 317 21.68 3.35 -10.27
C PHE A 317 20.74 2.29 -9.69
N LEU A 318 20.03 1.53 -10.55
CA LEU A 318 19.13 0.46 -10.09
C LEU A 318 19.89 -0.61 -9.30
N LYS A 319 21.09 -0.98 -9.71
CA LYS A 319 21.95 -1.92 -8.97
C LYS A 319 22.21 -1.41 -7.56
N TYR A 320 22.69 -0.17 -7.43
CA TYR A 320 22.91 0.45 -6.12
C TYR A 320 21.62 0.51 -5.29
N PHE A 321 20.52 0.92 -5.91
CA PHE A 321 19.22 0.96 -5.28
C PHE A 321 18.82 -0.40 -4.68
N MET A 322 18.87 -1.46 -5.47
CA MET A 322 18.50 -2.81 -5.04
C MET A 322 19.38 -3.33 -3.89
N GLU A 323 20.66 -3.07 -3.94
CA GLU A 323 21.63 -3.54 -2.95
C GLU A 323 21.56 -2.77 -1.62
N ASN A 324 21.06 -1.52 -1.61
CA ASN A 324 21.18 -0.63 -0.46
C ASN A 324 19.86 -0.12 0.13
N ILE A 325 18.76 -0.17 -0.62
CA ILE A 325 17.48 0.44 -0.18
C ILE A 325 16.99 -0.09 1.17
N GLY A 326 17.17 -1.37 1.45
CA GLY A 326 16.78 -1.98 2.72
C GLY A 326 17.58 -1.42 3.91
N ASN A 327 18.88 -1.23 3.75
CA ASN A 327 19.73 -0.66 4.80
C ASN A 327 19.41 0.81 5.05
N VAL A 328 19.17 1.58 3.97
CA VAL A 328 18.78 2.99 4.07
C VAL A 328 17.44 3.13 4.81
N ALA A 329 16.49 2.24 4.52
CA ALA A 329 15.19 2.23 5.22
C ALA A 329 15.34 1.95 6.72
N MET A 330 16.19 0.98 7.09
CA MET A 330 16.43 0.63 8.49
C MET A 330 17.15 1.75 9.26
N GLU A 331 18.11 2.42 8.66
CA GLU A 331 18.84 3.52 9.29
C GLU A 331 17.95 4.75 9.53
N ASP A 332 17.04 5.04 8.62
CA ASP A 332 16.18 6.23 8.70
C ASP A 332 15.04 6.05 9.69
N GLN A 333 14.50 4.84 9.83
CA GLN A 333 13.39 4.55 10.74
C GLN A 333 13.81 4.23 12.18
N GLY A 334 15.09 4.28 12.49
CA GLY A 334 15.61 4.06 13.85
C GLY A 334 15.38 2.65 14.39
N THR A 335 15.22 1.67 13.50
CA THR A 335 15.00 0.25 13.83
C THR A 335 16.25 -0.58 13.61
#